data_036599ce2dc95240f076001e1e2b70a7
#
_entry.id   036599ce2dc95240f076001e1e2b70a7
#
_cell.length_a   1.000
_cell.length_b   1.000
_cell.length_c   1.000
_cell.angle_alpha   90.00
_cell.angle_beta   90.00
_cell.angle_gamma   90.00
#
_symmetry.space_group_name_H-M   'P 1'
#
loop_
_entity.id
_entity.type
_entity.pdbx_description
1 polymer ?
#
loop_
_entity_poly.entity_id
_entity_poly.type
_entity_poly.pdbx_seq_one_letter_code
_entity_poly.pdbx_strand_id
1 'polypeptide(L)'
;MRSSIRAGRLAILLGFLLPAGASAQGVLNEFSYDNLRLSGIQLDVGVLGATQLTGATVGGVRFDFGRIAPRVRLLLGLSYFRSHFDQETLTRFERALDSIVIDPSGDDTIRLETINLSDVIGDIDFQYVFPQGHGITAYIGTGVSIHLRNGSGSAINGTFVEDALDVVTAGLNGTVGFEFNLTHALRFTVDARGVLSSGLQTASLRTGLMYRLPAGRVQGAGKSK
;
A
#
# COMPACT_ATOMS: atom_id res chain seq x y z
N MET A 1 11.85 15.23 41.88
CA MET A 1 11.71 13.80 41.65
C MET A 1 11.69 13.58 40.13
N ARG A 2 12.76 13.02 39.59
CA ARG A 2 12.92 12.75 38.14
C ARG A 2 12.38 11.35 37.87
N SER A 3 11.29 11.18 37.14
CA SER A 3 10.84 9.89 36.64
C SER A 3 11.32 9.75 35.18
N SER A 4 12.29 8.88 35.00
CA SER A 4 12.83 8.47 33.71
C SER A 4 11.86 7.49 33.04
N ILE A 5 11.17 7.91 32.00
CA ILE A 5 10.42 7.02 31.14
C ILE A 5 11.42 6.31 30.22
N ARG A 6 11.60 5.02 30.48
CA ARG A 6 12.41 4.13 29.64
C ARG A 6 11.68 3.89 28.32
N ALA A 7 12.21 4.48 27.25
CA ALA A 7 11.84 4.12 25.88
C ALA A 7 12.25 2.67 25.62
N GLY A 8 11.26 1.78 25.56
CA GLY A 8 11.44 0.39 25.15
C GLY A 8 11.81 0.35 23.67
N ARG A 9 13.08 0.06 23.37
CA ARG A 9 13.54 -0.23 22.01
C ARG A 9 12.99 -1.59 21.60
N LEU A 10 11.95 -1.59 20.78
CA LEU A 10 11.52 -2.79 20.06
C LEU A 10 12.49 -2.99 18.89
N ALA A 11 13.59 -3.66 19.16
CA ALA A 11 14.50 -4.14 18.13
C ALA A 11 13.86 -5.37 17.49
N ILE A 12 13.12 -5.17 16.39
CA ILE A 12 12.74 -6.25 15.49
C ILE A 12 14.01 -6.65 14.76
N LEU A 13 14.60 -7.74 15.20
CA LEU A 13 15.69 -8.43 14.51
C LEU A 13 15.15 -8.98 13.20
N LEU A 14 15.27 -8.21 12.12
CA LEU A 14 15.16 -8.73 10.75
C LEU A 14 16.45 -9.47 10.41
N GLY A 15 16.63 -10.64 11.04
CA GLY A 15 17.68 -11.59 10.70
C GLY A 15 17.26 -12.46 9.52
N PHE A 16 17.07 -11.89 8.34
CA PHE A 16 17.04 -12.68 7.12
C PHE A 16 18.46 -12.97 6.69
N LEU A 17 18.94 -14.15 7.05
CA LEU A 17 20.12 -14.79 6.47
C LEU A 17 19.91 -14.87 4.95
N LEU A 18 20.57 -13.99 4.23
CA LEU A 18 20.77 -14.13 2.80
C LEU A 18 21.70 -15.33 2.59
N PRO A 19 21.29 -16.40 1.92
CA PRO A 19 22.22 -17.43 1.52
C PRO A 19 23.20 -16.83 0.51
N ALA A 20 24.46 -17.12 0.75
CA ALA A 20 25.61 -16.59 0.05
C ALA A 20 25.56 -16.72 -1.47
N GLY A 21 25.96 -15.72 -2.09
CA GLY A 21 26.56 -15.31 -3.37
C GLY A 21 26.70 -16.22 -4.59
N ALA A 22 26.24 -17.47 -4.59
CA ALA A 22 26.37 -18.34 -5.78
C ALA A 22 25.06 -18.50 -6.59
N SER A 23 23.93 -18.05 -6.05
CA SER A 23 22.61 -18.27 -6.68
C SER A 23 22.04 -17.04 -7.40
N ALA A 24 22.63 -15.86 -7.21
CA ALA A 24 22.05 -14.62 -7.76
C ALA A 24 22.09 -14.55 -9.29
N GLN A 25 23.16 -15.05 -9.91
CA GLN A 25 23.28 -15.09 -11.37
C GLN A 25 22.33 -16.11 -12.01
N GLY A 26 22.08 -17.24 -11.34
CA GLY A 26 21.11 -18.25 -11.82
C GLY A 26 19.67 -17.73 -11.78
N VAL A 27 19.30 -16.97 -10.74
CA VAL A 27 17.96 -16.40 -10.59
C VAL A 27 17.67 -15.35 -11.65
N LEU A 28 18.65 -14.51 -12.00
CA LEU A 28 18.47 -13.47 -13.02
C LEU A 28 18.24 -14.06 -14.43
N ASN A 29 18.78 -15.24 -14.74
CA ASN A 29 18.56 -15.92 -16.01
C ASN A 29 17.16 -16.55 -16.13
N GLU A 30 16.44 -16.69 -15.02
CA GLU A 30 15.06 -17.21 -14.98
C GLU A 30 14.00 -16.11 -15.19
N PHE A 31 14.39 -14.84 -15.20
CA PHE A 31 13.48 -13.74 -15.49
C PHE A 31 13.20 -13.70 -16.99
N SER A 32 11.94 -13.88 -17.38
CA SER A 32 11.47 -13.75 -18.75
C SER A 32 10.25 -12.85 -18.79
N TYR A 33 10.27 -11.93 -19.74
CA TYR A 33 9.13 -11.07 -20.05
C TYR A 33 8.12 -11.73 -21.02
N ASP A 34 8.47 -12.88 -21.60
CA ASP A 34 7.64 -13.57 -22.59
C ASP A 34 6.28 -14.03 -22.05
N ASN A 35 6.20 -14.18 -20.72
CA ASN A 35 4.99 -14.59 -20.02
C ASN A 35 4.19 -13.42 -19.41
N LEU A 36 4.65 -12.17 -19.60
CA LEU A 36 3.92 -11.00 -19.13
C LEU A 36 2.63 -10.83 -19.92
N ARG A 37 1.53 -11.13 -19.28
CA ARG A 37 0.19 -10.93 -19.80
C ARG A 37 -0.77 -10.73 -18.64
N LEU A 38 -1.81 -9.98 -18.86
CA LEU A 38 -2.89 -9.86 -17.88
C LEU A 38 -3.48 -11.25 -17.64
N SER A 39 -3.22 -11.79 -16.46
CA SER A 39 -3.54 -13.15 -16.02
C SER A 39 -4.68 -13.17 -15.02
N GLY A 40 -5.01 -12.03 -14.41
CA GLY A 40 -6.10 -11.91 -13.45
C GLY A 40 -6.40 -10.47 -13.08
N ILE A 41 -7.60 -10.28 -12.56
CA ILE A 41 -8.06 -9.00 -12.00
C ILE A 41 -8.61 -9.30 -10.61
N GLN A 42 -8.16 -8.56 -9.62
CA GLN A 42 -8.59 -8.66 -8.22
C GLN A 42 -9.28 -7.37 -7.81
N LEU A 43 -10.40 -7.51 -7.13
CA LEU A 43 -11.04 -6.43 -6.38
C LEU A 43 -10.81 -6.70 -4.91
N ASP A 44 -10.39 -5.69 -4.16
CA ASP A 44 -10.15 -5.80 -2.72
C ASP A 44 -10.79 -4.65 -1.95
N VAL A 45 -11.12 -4.96 -0.70
CA VAL A 45 -11.60 -4.02 0.30
C VAL A 45 -11.01 -4.39 1.65
N GLY A 46 -10.78 -3.40 2.50
CA GLY A 46 -10.19 -3.67 3.80
C GLY A 46 -10.28 -2.49 4.75
N VAL A 47 -9.67 -2.68 5.89
CA VAL A 47 -9.50 -1.65 6.91
C VAL A 47 -8.06 -1.16 6.88
N LEU A 48 -7.88 0.13 7.07
CA LEU A 48 -6.59 0.81 7.04
C LEU A 48 -6.43 1.63 8.32
N GLY A 49 -5.29 1.47 8.97
CA GLY A 49 -4.79 2.38 9.99
C GLY A 49 -3.62 3.17 9.44
N ALA A 50 -3.50 4.41 9.84
CA ALA A 50 -2.41 5.28 9.43
C ALA A 50 -1.91 6.11 10.60
N THR A 51 -0.67 6.58 10.53
CA THR A 51 -0.17 7.57 11.47
C THR A 51 -0.88 8.90 11.21
N GLN A 52 -1.34 9.57 12.27
CA GLN A 52 -2.01 10.89 12.22
C GLN A 52 -3.43 10.90 11.64
N LEU A 53 -3.96 9.76 11.21
CA LEU A 53 -5.31 9.64 10.66
C LEU A 53 -6.13 8.65 11.48
N THR A 54 -7.43 8.86 11.52
CA THR A 54 -8.35 7.86 12.03
C THR A 54 -8.40 6.66 11.10
N GLY A 55 -8.87 5.52 11.62
CA GLY A 55 -9.06 4.32 10.80
C GLY A 55 -9.98 4.58 9.60
N ALA A 56 -9.67 3.99 8.47
CA ALA A 56 -10.40 4.17 7.21
C ALA A 56 -10.72 2.83 6.54
N THR A 57 -11.69 2.85 5.64
CA THR A 57 -11.89 1.78 4.67
C THR A 57 -11.05 2.08 3.43
N VAL A 58 -10.36 1.07 2.92
CA VAL A 58 -9.61 1.13 1.67
C VAL A 58 -10.22 0.16 0.68
N GLY A 59 -10.36 0.57 -0.57
CA GLY A 59 -10.78 -0.27 -1.68
C GLY A 59 -9.81 -0.17 -2.84
N GLY A 60 -9.71 -1.24 -3.66
CA GLY A 60 -8.79 -1.23 -4.77
C GLY A 60 -9.06 -2.28 -5.83
N VAL A 61 -8.31 -2.13 -6.91
CA VAL A 61 -8.22 -3.12 -7.99
C VAL A 61 -6.74 -3.45 -8.22
N ARG A 62 -6.44 -4.73 -8.43
CA ARG A 62 -5.09 -5.20 -8.78
C ARG A 62 -5.16 -6.03 -10.06
N PHE A 63 -4.18 -5.84 -10.90
CA PHE A 63 -4.00 -6.52 -12.17
C PHE A 63 -2.80 -7.45 -12.05
N ASP A 64 -3.03 -8.75 -12.14
CA ASP A 64 -1.97 -9.78 -12.15
C ASP A 64 -1.45 -9.94 -13.57
N PHE A 65 -0.20 -9.56 -13.81
CA PHE A 65 0.49 -9.70 -15.11
C PHE A 65 1.22 -11.04 -15.26
N GLY A 66 0.96 -11.97 -14.36
CA GLY A 66 1.55 -13.29 -14.43
C GLY A 66 2.94 -13.36 -13.82
N ARG A 67 3.65 -14.41 -14.16
CA ARG A 67 4.95 -14.72 -13.57
C ARG A 67 6.08 -14.22 -14.44
N ILE A 68 6.98 -13.46 -13.84
CA ILE A 68 8.26 -13.03 -14.42
C ILE A 68 9.40 -14.00 -14.08
N ALA A 69 9.21 -14.87 -13.08
CA ALA A 69 10.10 -15.97 -12.70
C ALA A 69 9.24 -17.11 -12.10
N PRO A 70 9.75 -18.33 -11.90
CA PRO A 70 8.96 -19.51 -11.53
C PRO A 70 8.02 -19.31 -10.33
N ARG A 71 8.39 -18.45 -9.38
CA ARG A 71 7.61 -18.14 -8.17
C ARG A 71 7.35 -16.67 -7.95
N VAL A 72 7.79 -15.81 -8.88
CA VAL A 72 7.64 -14.36 -8.76
C VAL A 72 6.60 -13.88 -9.76
N ARG A 73 5.58 -13.21 -9.27
CA ARG A 73 4.55 -12.56 -10.10
C ARG A 73 4.61 -11.05 -9.97
N LEU A 74 4.16 -10.36 -11.01
CA LEU A 74 4.05 -8.92 -11.09
C LEU A 74 2.58 -8.51 -10.98
N LEU A 75 2.29 -7.56 -10.07
CA LEU A 75 0.96 -6.95 -9.95
C LEU A 75 1.08 -5.44 -10.10
N LEU A 76 0.07 -4.87 -10.75
CA LEU A 76 -0.17 -3.43 -10.72
C LEU A 76 -1.44 -3.17 -9.93
N GLY A 77 -1.42 -2.21 -9.02
CA GLY A 77 -2.53 -1.87 -8.15
C GLY A 77 -2.97 -0.43 -8.31
N LEU A 78 -4.26 -0.21 -8.08
CA LEU A 78 -4.86 1.09 -7.88
C LEU A 78 -5.77 1.00 -6.67
N SER A 79 -5.55 1.83 -5.65
CA SER A 79 -6.33 1.83 -4.41
C SER A 79 -6.74 3.24 -4.04
N TYR A 80 -7.81 3.34 -3.27
CA TYR A 80 -8.32 4.61 -2.77
C TYR A 80 -8.77 4.44 -1.32
N PHE A 81 -8.47 5.45 -0.51
CA PHE A 81 -9.09 5.62 0.80
C PHE A 81 -9.36 7.10 1.08
N ARG A 82 -10.27 7.32 2.02
CA ARG A 82 -10.53 8.63 2.62
C ARG A 82 -10.58 8.49 4.13
N SER A 83 -9.94 9.41 4.81
CA SER A 83 -9.89 9.48 6.26
C SER A 83 -9.91 10.94 6.71
N HIS A 84 -9.84 11.17 8.01
CA HIS A 84 -9.66 12.49 8.60
C HIS A 84 -8.53 12.44 9.63
N PHE A 85 -7.90 13.59 9.87
CA PHE A 85 -6.85 13.69 10.88
C PHE A 85 -7.41 13.39 12.27
N ASP A 86 -6.63 12.71 13.10
CA ASP A 86 -7.00 12.47 14.48
C ASP A 86 -6.94 13.77 15.30
N GLN A 87 -7.71 13.79 16.41
CA GLN A 87 -7.83 14.99 17.24
C GLN A 87 -6.50 15.43 17.86
N GLU A 88 -5.61 14.50 18.16
CA GLU A 88 -4.29 14.81 18.71
C GLU A 88 -3.42 15.54 17.68
N THR A 89 -3.47 15.10 16.43
CA THR A 89 -2.75 15.74 15.32
C THR A 89 -3.31 17.13 15.04
N LEU A 90 -4.64 17.30 15.01
CA LEU A 90 -5.27 18.61 14.85
C LEU A 90 -4.86 19.57 15.98
N THR A 91 -4.92 19.13 17.23
CA THR A 91 -4.53 19.96 18.38
C THR A 91 -3.04 20.34 18.36
N ARG A 92 -2.17 19.44 17.86
CA ARG A 92 -0.76 19.78 17.66
C ARG A 92 -0.56 20.85 16.58
N PHE A 93 -1.35 20.75 15.53
CA PHE A 93 -1.29 21.68 14.41
C PHE A 93 -1.84 23.05 14.80
N GLU A 94 -2.97 23.12 15.51
CA GLU A 94 -3.53 24.36 16.10
C GLU A 94 -2.48 25.06 16.95
N ARG A 95 -1.85 24.36 17.89
CA ARG A 95 -0.79 24.94 18.74
C ARG A 95 0.42 25.42 17.94
N ALA A 96 0.77 24.77 16.85
CA ALA A 96 1.85 25.21 15.99
C ALA A 96 1.48 26.48 15.24
N LEU A 97 0.25 26.62 14.77
CA LEU A 97 -0.26 27.83 14.11
C LEU A 97 -0.35 29.00 15.10
N ASP A 98 -0.89 28.79 16.31
CA ASP A 98 -0.95 29.81 17.36
C ASP A 98 0.43 30.37 17.71
N SER A 99 1.49 29.56 17.56
CA SER A 99 2.86 30.00 17.82
C SER A 99 3.45 30.91 16.72
N ILE A 100 2.88 30.89 15.53
CA ILE A 100 3.37 31.62 14.34
C ILE A 100 2.52 32.85 14.07
N VAL A 101 1.22 32.78 14.35
CA VAL A 101 0.28 33.90 14.18
C VAL A 101 0.49 34.88 15.31
N ILE A 102 0.94 36.09 14.95
CA ILE A 102 1.03 37.21 15.91
C ILE A 102 -0.38 37.75 16.08
N ASP A 103 -1.07 37.33 17.14
CA ASP A 103 -2.34 37.94 17.57
C ASP A 103 -2.09 39.02 18.61
N PRO A 104 -2.19 40.31 18.23
CA PRO A 104 -1.96 41.42 19.17
C PRO A 104 -3.06 41.54 20.24
N SER A 105 -4.24 40.98 20.00
CA SER A 105 -5.40 41.05 20.91
C SER A 105 -5.49 39.85 21.86
N GLY A 106 -4.93 38.71 21.49
CA GLY A 106 -4.97 37.47 22.28
C GLY A 106 -6.34 36.82 22.35
N ASP A 107 -7.29 37.26 21.53
CA ASP A 107 -8.70 36.84 21.60
C ASP A 107 -9.04 35.77 20.51
N ASP A 108 -8.20 35.61 19.50
CA ASP A 108 -8.44 34.70 18.38
C ASP A 108 -7.85 33.29 18.67
N THR A 109 -8.70 32.36 19.03
CA THR A 109 -8.31 30.94 19.12
C THR A 109 -8.52 30.28 17.77
N ILE A 110 -7.44 29.86 17.13
CA ILE A 110 -7.51 29.10 15.87
C ILE A 110 -8.07 27.71 16.22
N ARG A 111 -9.28 27.43 15.75
CA ARG A 111 -9.87 26.10 15.81
C ARG A 111 -9.98 25.52 14.43
N LEU A 112 -9.29 24.41 14.22
CA LEU A 112 -9.38 23.66 12.99
C LEU A 112 -10.54 22.68 13.12
N GLU A 113 -11.50 22.79 12.21
CA GLU A 113 -12.54 21.80 12.04
C GLU A 113 -11.93 20.50 11.44
N THR A 114 -12.78 19.51 11.21
CA THR A 114 -12.33 18.23 10.63
C THR A 114 -11.66 18.45 9.28
N ILE A 115 -10.39 18.10 9.20
CA ILE A 115 -9.62 18.06 7.95
C ILE A 115 -9.64 16.64 7.41
N ASN A 116 -10.15 16.47 6.21
CA ASN A 116 -10.17 15.20 5.50
C ASN A 116 -8.92 15.06 4.64
N LEU A 117 -8.45 13.82 4.51
CA LEU A 117 -7.40 13.42 3.58
C LEU A 117 -7.93 12.29 2.71
N SER A 118 -7.84 12.44 1.41
CA SER A 118 -8.03 11.36 0.44
C SER A 118 -6.71 11.00 -0.23
N ASP A 119 -6.53 9.72 -0.55
CA ASP A 119 -5.31 9.23 -1.20
C ASP A 119 -5.67 8.25 -2.31
N VAL A 120 -5.23 8.54 -3.52
CA VAL A 120 -5.24 7.63 -4.66
C VAL A 120 -3.84 7.06 -4.79
N ILE A 121 -3.74 5.73 -4.74
CA ILE A 121 -2.48 5.01 -4.68
C ILE A 121 -2.34 4.14 -5.91
N GLY A 122 -1.34 4.42 -6.73
CA GLY A 122 -0.87 3.51 -7.78
C GLY A 122 0.33 2.71 -7.30
N ASP A 123 0.36 1.40 -7.49
CA ASP A 123 1.47 0.56 -7.01
C ASP A 123 1.90 -0.50 -8.01
N ILE A 124 3.17 -0.90 -7.89
CA ILE A 124 3.80 -2.01 -8.61
C ILE A 124 4.38 -2.94 -7.56
N ASP A 125 3.87 -4.18 -7.51
CA ASP A 125 4.25 -5.19 -6.54
C ASP A 125 4.88 -6.41 -7.19
N PHE A 126 5.96 -6.89 -6.61
CA PHE A 126 6.56 -8.18 -6.88
C PHE A 126 6.22 -9.12 -5.74
N GLN A 127 5.57 -10.23 -6.04
CA GLN A 127 5.14 -11.20 -5.03
C GLN A 127 5.78 -12.56 -5.28
N TYR A 128 6.47 -13.07 -4.26
CA TYR A 128 6.94 -14.43 -4.21
C TYR A 128 5.85 -15.34 -3.66
N VAL A 129 5.48 -16.38 -4.41
CA VAL A 129 4.36 -17.27 -4.10
C VAL A 129 4.84 -18.64 -3.64
N PHE A 130 4.22 -19.13 -2.56
CA PHE A 130 4.49 -20.43 -1.92
C PHE A 130 3.23 -21.30 -2.01
N PRO A 131 3.10 -22.20 -3.01
CA PRO A 131 2.00 -23.15 -3.05
C PRO A 131 2.03 -24.07 -1.83
N GLN A 132 0.95 -24.07 -1.03
CA GLN A 132 0.86 -24.92 0.18
C GLN A 132 0.11 -26.23 -0.07
N GLY A 133 -0.38 -26.47 -1.28
CA GLY A 133 -1.27 -27.57 -1.58
C GLY A 133 -2.73 -27.27 -1.22
N HIS A 134 -3.64 -28.21 -1.52
CA HIS A 134 -5.08 -28.12 -1.20
C HIS A 134 -5.75 -26.81 -1.67
N GLY A 135 -5.23 -26.19 -2.72
CA GLY A 135 -5.79 -24.94 -3.25
C GLY A 135 -5.43 -23.68 -2.47
N ILE A 136 -4.45 -23.75 -1.55
CA ILE A 136 -3.95 -22.62 -0.77
C ILE A 136 -2.60 -22.18 -1.34
N THR A 137 -2.40 -20.88 -1.46
CA THR A 137 -1.13 -20.27 -1.83
C THR A 137 -0.82 -19.14 -0.85
N ALA A 138 0.30 -19.23 -0.15
CA ALA A 138 0.83 -18.11 0.63
C ALA A 138 1.69 -17.23 -0.28
N TYR A 139 1.82 -15.95 0.05
CA TYR A 139 2.72 -15.05 -0.65
C TYR A 139 3.29 -13.97 0.26
N ILE A 140 4.47 -13.51 -0.12
CA ILE A 140 5.09 -12.31 0.42
C ILE A 140 5.46 -11.40 -0.76
N GLY A 141 5.28 -10.12 -0.61
CA GLY A 141 5.55 -9.16 -1.68
C GLY A 141 6.20 -7.89 -1.17
N THR A 142 6.86 -7.23 -2.09
CA THR A 142 7.38 -5.87 -1.91
C THR A 142 7.15 -5.08 -3.19
N GLY A 143 7.08 -3.77 -3.07
CA GLY A 143 6.83 -2.92 -4.22
C GLY A 143 7.07 -1.44 -3.95
N VAL A 144 6.75 -0.66 -4.94
CA VAL A 144 6.78 0.80 -4.90
C VAL A 144 5.38 1.35 -5.16
N SER A 145 5.08 2.49 -4.58
CA SER A 145 3.80 3.17 -4.77
C SER A 145 3.98 4.65 -5.02
N ILE A 146 3.03 5.23 -5.74
CA ILE A 146 2.86 6.67 -5.91
C ILE A 146 1.51 7.02 -5.27
N HIS A 147 1.51 8.06 -4.46
CA HIS A 147 0.37 8.55 -3.69
C HIS A 147 -0.02 9.93 -4.20
N LEU A 148 -1.25 10.09 -4.59
CA LEU A 148 -1.87 11.37 -4.93
C LEU A 148 -2.80 11.73 -3.78
N ARG A 149 -2.30 12.57 -2.87
CA ARG A 149 -3.02 13.01 -1.68
C ARG A 149 -3.69 14.34 -1.93
N ASN A 150 -4.90 14.46 -1.40
CA ASN A 150 -5.66 15.68 -1.43
C ASN A 150 -6.27 15.94 -0.06
N GLY A 151 -5.98 17.10 0.51
CA GLY A 151 -6.55 17.61 1.73
C GLY A 151 -7.81 18.43 1.46
N SER A 152 -8.80 18.36 2.35
CA SER A 152 -10.00 19.18 2.25
C SER A 152 -10.63 19.45 3.60
N GLY A 153 -11.19 20.62 3.79
CA GLY A 153 -11.87 21.01 5.03
C GLY A 153 -12.35 22.46 4.97
N SER A 154 -13.45 22.78 5.66
CA SER A 154 -14.02 24.13 5.64
C SER A 154 -13.04 25.21 6.10
N ALA A 155 -12.18 24.87 7.07
CA ALA A 155 -11.20 25.81 7.63
C ALA A 155 -9.93 25.98 6.79
N ILE A 156 -9.67 25.10 5.81
CA ILE A 156 -8.43 25.11 5.03
C ILE A 156 -8.63 25.40 3.55
N ASN A 157 -9.86 25.34 3.05
CA ASN A 157 -10.16 25.55 1.63
C ASN A 157 -9.69 26.92 1.15
N GLY A 158 -8.90 26.96 0.08
CA GLY A 158 -8.32 28.17 -0.49
C GLY A 158 -7.16 28.76 0.34
N THR A 159 -6.60 27.99 1.26
CA THR A 159 -5.45 28.42 2.07
C THR A 159 -4.18 27.65 1.68
N PHE A 160 -3.02 28.16 2.11
CA PHE A 160 -1.74 27.47 1.94
C PHE A 160 -1.70 26.07 2.61
N VAL A 161 -2.59 25.81 3.55
CA VAL A 161 -2.69 24.52 4.24
C VAL A 161 -3.27 23.45 3.31
N GLU A 162 -4.27 23.79 2.51
CA GLU A 162 -4.81 22.92 1.47
C GLU A 162 -3.70 22.56 0.47
N ASP A 163 -3.00 23.56 -0.08
CA ASP A 163 -1.90 23.37 -1.01
C ASP A 163 -0.76 22.51 -0.42
N ALA A 164 -0.51 22.63 0.89
CA ALA A 164 0.50 21.83 1.58
C ALA A 164 0.09 20.35 1.78
N LEU A 165 -1.21 20.06 1.76
CA LEU A 165 -1.75 18.70 1.86
C LEU A 165 -1.95 18.04 0.50
N ASP A 166 -2.00 18.83 -0.58
CA ASP A 166 -2.11 18.37 -1.96
C ASP A 166 -0.74 18.00 -2.49
N VAL A 167 -0.33 16.76 -2.24
CA VAL A 167 1.03 16.32 -2.53
C VAL A 167 1.06 14.99 -3.29
N VAL A 168 2.07 14.89 -4.14
CA VAL A 168 2.45 13.62 -4.79
C VAL A 168 3.68 13.07 -4.06
N THR A 169 3.56 11.86 -3.53
CA THR A 169 4.65 11.21 -2.81
C THR A 169 4.90 9.80 -3.32
N ALA A 170 6.13 9.31 -3.15
CA ALA A 170 6.48 7.92 -3.40
C ALA A 170 6.50 7.15 -2.08
N GLY A 171 6.24 5.83 -2.17
CA GLY A 171 6.26 4.93 -1.02
C GLY A 171 6.89 3.59 -1.37
N LEU A 172 7.33 2.90 -0.32
CA LEU A 172 7.69 1.50 -0.36
C LEU A 172 6.61 0.70 0.33
N ASN A 173 6.23 -0.44 -0.24
CA ASN A 173 5.21 -1.30 0.30
C ASN A 173 5.71 -2.73 0.52
N GLY A 174 5.16 -3.36 1.54
CA GLY A 174 5.35 -4.76 1.85
C GLY A 174 3.99 -5.42 2.05
N THR A 175 3.82 -6.63 1.56
CA THR A 175 2.57 -7.39 1.64
C THR A 175 2.85 -8.82 2.03
N VAL A 176 1.98 -9.40 2.86
CA VAL A 176 1.96 -10.82 3.16
C VAL A 176 0.51 -11.30 3.13
N GLY A 177 0.25 -12.47 2.55
CA GLY A 177 -1.12 -12.93 2.43
C GLY A 177 -1.27 -14.35 1.97
N PHE A 178 -2.54 -14.73 1.82
CA PHE A 178 -2.99 -16.04 1.38
C PHE A 178 -4.03 -15.91 0.28
N GLU A 179 -3.99 -16.86 -0.64
CA GLU A 179 -5.00 -17.07 -1.66
C GLU A 179 -5.62 -18.45 -1.48
N PHE A 180 -6.92 -18.51 -1.59
CA PHE A 180 -7.73 -19.73 -1.50
C PHE A 180 -8.45 -19.92 -2.83
N ASN A 181 -8.21 -21.02 -3.51
CA ASN A 181 -8.91 -21.34 -4.75
C ASN A 181 -10.38 -21.70 -4.42
N LEU A 182 -11.32 -20.86 -4.81
CA LEU A 182 -12.75 -21.15 -4.72
C LEU A 182 -13.21 -21.99 -5.90
N THR A 183 -12.74 -21.62 -7.09
CA THR A 183 -12.96 -22.36 -8.33
C THR A 183 -11.70 -22.33 -9.20
N HIS A 184 -11.74 -22.91 -10.40
CA HIS A 184 -10.63 -22.80 -11.35
C HIS A 184 -10.34 -21.35 -11.78
N ALA A 185 -11.37 -20.49 -11.79
CA ALA A 185 -11.26 -19.11 -12.24
C ALA A 185 -11.29 -18.08 -11.10
N LEU A 186 -11.77 -18.46 -9.91
CA LEU A 186 -11.99 -17.53 -8.82
C LEU A 186 -11.15 -17.89 -7.59
N ARG A 187 -10.47 -16.91 -7.03
CA ARG A 187 -9.70 -17.01 -5.78
C ARG A 187 -10.18 -15.97 -4.79
N PHE A 188 -10.23 -16.36 -3.54
CA PHE A 188 -10.38 -15.46 -2.41
C PHE A 188 -9.00 -15.12 -1.87
N THR A 189 -8.75 -13.86 -1.53
CA THR A 189 -7.48 -13.38 -1.00
C THR A 189 -7.68 -12.71 0.35
N VAL A 190 -6.70 -12.89 1.23
CA VAL A 190 -6.58 -12.14 2.49
C VAL A 190 -5.14 -11.70 2.62
N ASP A 191 -4.90 -10.42 2.81
CA ASP A 191 -3.54 -9.89 2.96
C ASP A 191 -3.44 -8.76 4.00
N ALA A 192 -2.27 -8.67 4.61
CA ALA A 192 -1.81 -7.53 5.37
C ALA A 192 -0.77 -6.78 4.54
N ARG A 193 -0.93 -5.46 4.44
CA ARG A 193 -0.05 -4.58 3.67
C ARG A 193 0.40 -3.40 4.52
N GLY A 194 1.70 -3.15 4.53
CA GLY A 194 2.32 -1.96 5.10
C GLY A 194 2.85 -1.05 4.00
N VAL A 195 2.71 0.26 4.16
CA VAL A 195 3.26 1.26 3.24
C VAL A 195 4.02 2.31 4.02
N LEU A 196 5.24 2.57 3.59
CA LEU A 196 6.11 3.62 4.10
C LEU A 196 6.24 4.69 3.03
N SER A 197 5.60 5.82 3.24
CA SER A 197 5.70 6.98 2.37
C SER A 197 6.06 8.23 3.16
N SER A 198 6.51 9.28 2.47
CA SER A 198 6.86 10.53 3.14
C SER A 198 5.65 11.11 3.87
N GLY A 199 5.80 11.36 5.17
CA GLY A 199 4.79 11.99 6.02
C GLY A 199 3.64 11.07 6.46
N LEU A 200 3.48 9.86 5.90
CA LEU A 200 2.38 8.96 6.26
C LEU A 200 2.81 7.50 6.17
N GLN A 201 2.64 6.78 7.27
CA GLN A 201 2.81 5.34 7.30
C GLN A 201 1.43 4.71 7.44
N THR A 202 1.14 3.69 6.65
CA THR A 202 -0.14 2.99 6.69
C THR A 202 0.05 1.49 6.86
N ALA A 203 -0.90 0.87 7.56
CA ALA A 203 -1.05 -0.57 7.63
C ALA A 203 -2.50 -0.93 7.32
N SER A 204 -2.72 -1.95 6.51
CA SER A 204 -4.05 -2.38 6.13
C SER A 204 -4.20 -3.89 6.17
N LEU A 205 -5.39 -4.34 6.50
CA LEU A 205 -5.83 -5.73 6.35
C LEU A 205 -6.92 -5.74 5.28
N ARG A 206 -6.69 -6.48 4.20
CA ARG A 206 -7.56 -6.49 3.03
C ARG A 206 -8.06 -7.90 2.74
N THR A 207 -9.24 -7.98 2.17
CA THR A 207 -9.79 -9.18 1.58
C THR A 207 -10.21 -8.87 0.15
N GLY A 208 -10.16 -9.87 -0.73
CA GLY A 208 -10.48 -9.63 -2.13
C GLY A 208 -10.90 -10.89 -2.88
N LEU A 209 -11.41 -10.65 -4.08
CA LEU A 209 -11.71 -11.70 -5.03
C LEU A 209 -10.91 -11.45 -6.30
N MET A 210 -10.12 -12.46 -6.68
CA MET A 210 -9.34 -12.46 -7.91
C MET A 210 -10.00 -13.35 -8.95
N TYR A 211 -10.33 -12.79 -10.10
CA TYR A 211 -10.75 -13.53 -11.27
C TYR A 211 -9.55 -13.80 -12.19
N ARG A 212 -9.27 -15.06 -12.45
CA ARG A 212 -8.21 -15.49 -13.36
C ARG A 212 -8.71 -15.49 -14.78
N LEU A 213 -8.01 -14.76 -15.64
CA LEU A 213 -8.29 -14.74 -17.06
C LEU A 213 -7.82 -16.06 -17.70
N PRO A 214 -8.63 -16.65 -18.60
CA PRO A 214 -8.20 -17.85 -19.32
C PRO A 214 -6.96 -17.53 -20.15
N ALA A 215 -6.00 -18.44 -20.14
CA ALA A 215 -4.85 -18.34 -21.00
C ALA A 215 -5.33 -18.37 -22.47
N GLY A 216 -5.32 -17.21 -23.15
CA GLY A 216 -5.62 -17.18 -24.57
C GLY A 216 -4.75 -18.20 -25.29
N ARG A 217 -5.35 -19.11 -26.05
CA ARG A 217 -4.61 -19.96 -26.98
C ARG A 217 -3.91 -19.02 -27.94
N VAL A 218 -2.59 -18.90 -27.81
CA VAL A 218 -1.79 -18.38 -28.91
C VAL A 218 -2.00 -19.37 -30.06
N GLN A 219 -2.88 -19.04 -31.03
CA GLN A 219 -2.95 -19.76 -32.27
C GLN A 219 -1.57 -19.67 -32.88
N GLY A 220 -0.85 -20.79 -32.84
CA GLY A 220 0.45 -20.90 -33.51
C GLY A 220 0.29 -20.44 -34.92
N ALA A 221 1.03 -19.42 -35.32
CA ALA A 221 1.20 -19.05 -36.70
C ALA A 221 1.62 -20.32 -37.45
N GLY A 222 0.71 -20.79 -38.32
CA GLY A 222 0.89 -21.99 -39.09
C GLY A 222 2.25 -21.90 -39.83
N LYS A 223 3.09 -22.88 -39.60
CA LYS A 223 4.21 -23.14 -40.54
C LYS A 223 3.58 -23.46 -41.88
N SER A 224 3.53 -22.47 -42.74
CA SER A 224 3.40 -22.67 -44.16
C SER A 224 4.62 -23.45 -44.63
N LYS A 225 4.41 -24.64 -45.16
CA LYS A 225 5.40 -25.43 -45.91
C LYS A 225 5.80 -24.74 -47.18
#